data_39b72b0fe655c9cb1490f1966865ecaf
#
_entry.id   39b72b0fe655c9cb1490f1966865ecaf
#
_cell.length_a   1.000
_cell.length_b   1.000
_cell.length_c   1.000
_cell.angle_alpha   90.00
_cell.angle_beta   90.00
_cell.angle_gamma   90.00
#
_symmetry.space_group_name_H-M   'P 1'
#
loop_
_entity.id
_entity.type
_entity.pdbx_description
1 polymer ?
#
loop_
_entity_poly.entity_id
_entity_poly.type
_entity_poly.pdbx_seq_one_letter_code
_entity_poly.pdbx_strand_id
1 'polypeptide(L)'
;MPSYDTVSGVMEFLGSYRKAFENYDTDAILDHFIFPCTIISDAEKIAPSLLQTKEELRAGVDYVQSLHRQIGYSSGELLLLDITELSPRLTGMMIRSRMRDVSGRPLYEFQGFYSLARTDAGCRIMAISHNQIPRLLACASQPSIPIS
;
A
#
# COMPACT_ATOMS: atom_id res chain seq x y z
N MET A 1 3.49 19.54 14.39
CA MET A 1 2.56 18.47 14.82
C MET A 1 1.35 18.44 13.91
N PRO A 2 0.99 17.28 13.36
CA PRO A 2 -0.26 17.15 12.61
C PRO A 2 -1.47 17.42 13.54
N SER A 3 -2.54 17.98 12.97
CA SER A 3 -3.77 18.18 13.72
C SER A 3 -4.44 16.85 14.07
N TYR A 4 -5.31 16.88 15.07
CA TYR A 4 -6.08 15.70 15.45
C TYR A 4 -6.91 15.18 14.26
N ASP A 5 -7.54 16.07 13.52
CA ASP A 5 -8.36 15.70 12.36
C ASP A 5 -7.53 15.02 11.29
N THR A 6 -6.31 15.49 11.04
CA THR A 6 -5.40 14.88 10.07
C THR A 6 -4.99 13.48 10.54
N VAL A 7 -4.59 13.32 11.80
CA VAL A 7 -4.21 12.01 12.34
C VAL A 7 -5.39 11.04 12.27
N SER A 8 -6.57 11.47 12.70
CA SER A 8 -7.79 10.66 12.66
C SER A 8 -8.13 10.22 11.23
N GLY A 9 -8.05 11.14 10.26
CA GLY A 9 -8.32 10.84 8.86
C GLY A 9 -7.31 9.85 8.26
N VAL A 10 -6.03 9.97 8.62
CA VAL A 10 -4.99 9.05 8.18
C VAL A 10 -5.20 7.66 8.79
N MET A 11 -5.52 7.58 10.07
CA MET A 11 -5.77 6.29 10.72
C MET A 11 -6.98 5.57 10.14
N GLU A 12 -8.04 6.31 9.84
CA GLU A 12 -9.22 5.76 9.17
C GLU A 12 -8.88 5.26 7.77
N PHE A 13 -8.11 6.04 7.01
CA PHE A 13 -7.63 5.64 5.68
C PHE A 13 -6.81 4.35 5.77
N LEU A 14 -5.84 4.27 6.67
CA LEU A 14 -4.97 3.11 6.81
C LEU A 14 -5.77 1.85 7.15
N GLY A 15 -6.74 1.94 8.05
CA GLY A 15 -7.59 0.81 8.41
C GLY A 15 -8.40 0.31 7.23
N SER A 16 -9.00 1.22 6.48
CA SER A 16 -9.81 0.89 5.31
C SER A 16 -8.97 0.31 4.17
N TYR A 17 -7.80 0.90 3.89
CA TYR A 17 -6.91 0.47 2.84
C TYR A 17 -6.35 -0.92 3.13
N ARG A 18 -5.89 -1.14 4.37
CA ARG A 18 -5.41 -2.45 4.80
C ARG A 18 -6.49 -3.52 4.66
N LYS A 19 -7.71 -3.22 5.08
CA LYS A 19 -8.83 -4.16 4.99
C LYS A 19 -9.14 -4.54 3.55
N ALA A 20 -9.04 -3.58 2.62
CA ALA A 20 -9.24 -3.86 1.21
C ALA A 20 -8.22 -4.87 0.67
N PHE A 21 -6.96 -4.76 1.08
CA PHE A 21 -5.93 -5.75 0.71
C PHE A 21 -6.16 -7.09 1.38
N GLU A 22 -6.52 -7.12 2.66
CA GLU A 22 -6.77 -8.36 3.39
C GLU A 22 -7.96 -9.13 2.83
N ASN A 23 -8.93 -8.43 2.26
CA ASN A 23 -10.09 -9.03 1.61
C ASN A 23 -9.87 -9.33 0.14
N TYR A 24 -8.70 -9.03 -0.41
CA TYR A 24 -8.41 -9.20 -1.84
C TYR A 24 -9.45 -8.50 -2.72
N ASP A 25 -9.85 -7.30 -2.33
CA ASP A 25 -10.90 -6.53 -2.99
C ASP A 25 -10.26 -5.43 -3.85
N THR A 26 -10.02 -5.74 -5.13
CA THR A 26 -9.38 -4.82 -6.06
C THR A 26 -10.13 -3.50 -6.18
N ASP A 27 -11.45 -3.54 -6.30
CA ASP A 27 -12.24 -2.32 -6.44
C ASP A 27 -12.14 -1.43 -5.20
N ALA A 28 -12.18 -2.02 -4.02
CA ALA A 28 -12.01 -1.28 -2.78
C ALA A 28 -10.60 -0.66 -2.68
N ILE A 29 -9.56 -1.38 -3.12
CA ILE A 29 -8.20 -0.83 -3.18
C ILE A 29 -8.17 0.40 -4.09
N LEU A 30 -8.72 0.28 -5.30
CA LEU A 30 -8.74 1.36 -6.29
C LEU A 30 -9.51 2.59 -5.80
N ASP A 31 -10.53 2.40 -4.98
CA ASP A 31 -11.33 3.49 -4.43
C ASP A 31 -10.56 4.38 -3.46
N HIS A 32 -9.37 3.94 -3.02
CA HIS A 32 -8.51 4.73 -2.14
C HIS A 32 -7.59 5.70 -2.89
N PHE A 33 -7.70 5.80 -4.21
CA PHE A 33 -6.88 6.65 -5.06
C PHE A 33 -7.71 7.75 -5.71
N ILE A 34 -7.07 8.88 -6.01
CA ILE A 34 -7.60 9.86 -6.96
C ILE A 34 -6.68 9.88 -8.19
N PHE A 35 -7.25 10.21 -9.34
CA PHE A 35 -6.54 10.15 -10.62
C PHE A 35 -6.48 11.53 -11.28
N PRO A 36 -5.39 11.87 -11.97
CA PRO A 36 -4.22 11.01 -12.18
C PRO A 36 -3.43 10.81 -10.90
N CYS A 37 -2.77 9.66 -10.78
CA CYS A 37 -1.86 9.41 -9.67
C CYS A 37 -0.50 8.95 -10.20
N THR A 38 0.54 9.12 -9.38
CA THR A 38 1.90 8.71 -9.71
C THR A 38 2.35 7.62 -8.76
N ILE A 39 2.90 6.55 -9.30
CA ILE A 39 3.49 5.48 -8.50
C ILE A 39 4.93 5.30 -8.96
N ILE A 40 5.85 5.39 -8.00
CA ILE A 40 7.28 5.17 -8.21
C ILE A 40 7.65 3.89 -7.50
N SER A 41 8.04 2.88 -8.26
CA SER A 41 8.44 1.59 -7.74
C SER A 41 9.94 1.42 -7.88
N ASP A 42 10.58 0.93 -6.82
CA ASP A 42 11.98 0.55 -6.82
C ASP A 42 12.04 -0.96 -7.11
N ALA A 43 12.11 -1.28 -8.41
CA ALA A 43 12.28 -2.66 -8.88
C ALA A 43 13.75 -2.86 -9.30
N GLU A 44 14.03 -3.40 -10.48
CA GLU A 44 15.41 -3.48 -10.99
C GLU A 44 15.99 -2.09 -11.28
N LYS A 45 15.11 -1.13 -11.56
CA LYS A 45 15.44 0.28 -11.74
C LYS A 45 14.26 1.11 -11.23
N ILE A 46 14.49 2.39 -10.98
CA ILE A 46 13.40 3.30 -10.61
C ILE A 46 12.44 3.42 -11.79
N ALA A 47 11.17 3.11 -11.54
CA ALA A 47 10.14 3.09 -12.57
C ALA A 47 8.96 3.97 -12.16
N PRO A 48 8.96 5.26 -12.57
CA PRO A 48 7.79 6.11 -12.34
C PRO A 48 6.70 5.80 -13.37
N SER A 49 5.45 5.76 -12.90
CA SER A 49 4.27 5.54 -13.74
C SER A 49 3.23 6.60 -13.44
N LEU A 50 2.73 7.28 -14.46
CA LEU A 50 1.60 8.17 -14.35
C LEU A 50 0.35 7.41 -14.81
N LEU A 51 -0.62 7.31 -13.91
CA LEU A 51 -1.85 6.54 -14.14
C LEU A 51 -3.02 7.52 -14.18
N GLN A 52 -3.74 7.54 -15.29
CA GLN A 52 -4.80 8.50 -15.56
C GLN A 52 -6.16 8.03 -15.01
N THR A 53 -6.38 6.70 -14.95
CA THR A 53 -7.68 6.12 -14.63
C THR A 53 -7.54 4.91 -13.70
N LYS A 54 -8.63 4.55 -13.04
CA LYS A 54 -8.70 3.31 -12.26
C LYS A 54 -8.32 2.10 -13.08
N GLU A 55 -8.75 2.04 -14.34
CA GLU A 55 -8.49 0.89 -15.21
C GLU A 55 -7.01 0.72 -15.52
N GLU A 56 -6.27 1.83 -15.66
CA GLU A 56 -4.82 1.75 -15.84
C GLU A 56 -4.12 1.20 -14.60
N LEU A 57 -4.62 1.50 -13.40
CA LEU A 57 -4.05 0.99 -12.15
C LEU A 57 -4.49 -0.44 -11.85
N ARG A 58 -5.63 -0.88 -12.35
CA ARG A 58 -6.23 -2.18 -12.05
C ARG A 58 -5.26 -3.34 -12.30
N ALA A 59 -4.59 -3.33 -13.44
CA ALA A 59 -3.64 -4.39 -13.80
C ALA A 59 -2.51 -4.52 -12.77
N GLY A 60 -1.99 -3.38 -12.29
CA GLY A 60 -0.95 -3.38 -11.27
C GLY A 60 -1.45 -3.90 -9.91
N VAL A 61 -2.65 -3.50 -9.51
CA VAL A 61 -3.26 -4.00 -8.27
C VAL A 61 -3.53 -5.49 -8.36
N ASP A 62 -4.09 -5.97 -9.47
CA ASP A 62 -4.36 -7.39 -9.68
C ASP A 62 -3.06 -8.21 -9.66
N TYR A 63 -1.97 -7.67 -10.20
CA TYR A 63 -0.68 -8.31 -10.16
C TYR A 63 -0.19 -8.49 -8.71
N VAL A 64 -0.25 -7.44 -7.89
CA VAL A 64 0.11 -7.51 -6.47
C VAL A 64 -0.77 -8.53 -5.75
N GLN A 65 -2.07 -8.52 -6.01
CA GLN A 65 -3.02 -9.45 -5.41
C GLN A 65 -2.69 -10.91 -5.77
N SER A 66 -2.30 -11.17 -7.03
CA SER A 66 -1.94 -12.51 -7.46
C SER A 66 -0.68 -13.02 -6.74
N LEU A 67 0.33 -12.15 -6.56
CA LEU A 67 1.53 -12.48 -5.80
C LEU A 67 1.20 -12.70 -4.31
N HIS A 68 0.33 -11.88 -3.73
CA HIS A 68 -0.14 -12.05 -2.36
C HIS A 68 -0.82 -13.40 -2.15
N ARG A 69 -1.67 -13.83 -3.10
CA ARG A 69 -2.30 -15.16 -3.04
C ARG A 69 -1.26 -16.26 -3.09
N GLN A 70 -0.26 -16.10 -3.96
CA GLN A 70 0.81 -17.08 -4.13
C GLN A 70 1.59 -17.31 -2.83
N ILE A 71 1.86 -16.24 -2.05
CA ILE A 71 2.65 -16.36 -0.81
C ILE A 71 1.79 -16.57 0.43
N GLY A 72 0.46 -16.52 0.30
CA GLY A 72 -0.45 -16.74 1.41
C GLY A 72 -0.68 -15.52 2.29
N TYR A 73 -0.55 -14.31 1.75
CA TYR A 73 -0.79 -13.09 2.51
C TYR A 73 -2.19 -13.09 3.13
N SER A 74 -2.28 -12.75 4.40
CA SER A 74 -3.53 -12.67 5.15
C SER A 74 -3.71 -11.35 5.88
N SER A 75 -2.66 -10.79 6.46
CA SER A 75 -2.77 -9.56 7.25
C SER A 75 -1.51 -8.70 7.16
N GLY A 76 -1.71 -7.39 7.39
CA GLY A 76 -0.62 -6.42 7.47
C GLY A 76 -0.50 -5.86 8.88
N GLU A 77 0.74 -5.65 9.33
CA GLU A 77 1.06 -5.00 10.59
C GLU A 77 1.84 -3.72 10.32
N LEU A 78 1.34 -2.62 10.86
CA LEU A 78 2.02 -1.32 10.74
C LEU A 78 3.14 -1.24 11.78
N LEU A 79 4.39 -1.17 11.31
CA LEU A 79 5.58 -1.09 12.18
C LEU A 79 6.01 0.34 12.45
N LEU A 80 5.80 1.24 11.48
CA LEU A 80 6.19 2.64 11.58
C LEU A 80 5.16 3.48 10.84
N LEU A 81 4.77 4.59 11.45
CA LEU A 81 3.92 5.61 10.84
C LEU A 81 4.47 6.98 11.18
N ASP A 82 4.78 7.77 10.16
CA ASP A 82 5.20 9.16 10.30
C ASP A 82 4.34 10.02 9.40
N ILE A 83 3.65 11.01 9.97
CA ILE A 83 2.68 11.86 9.28
C ILE A 83 3.22 13.27 9.24
N THR A 84 3.28 13.86 8.04
CA THR A 84 3.64 15.26 7.82
C THR A 84 2.44 15.99 7.21
N GLU A 85 1.84 16.90 7.96
CA GLU A 85 0.75 17.73 7.46
C GLU A 85 1.33 18.96 6.77
N LEU A 86 1.12 19.07 5.45
CA LEU A 86 1.58 20.21 4.66
C LEU A 86 0.53 21.33 4.65
N SER A 87 -0.73 20.94 4.64
CA SER A 87 -1.88 21.85 4.67
C SER A 87 -3.10 21.05 5.11
N PRO A 88 -4.27 21.70 5.36
CA PRO A 88 -5.47 20.96 5.74
C PRO A 88 -5.92 19.90 4.73
N ARG A 89 -5.47 19.99 3.47
CA ARG A 89 -5.87 19.06 2.41
C ARG A 89 -4.76 18.18 1.90
N LEU A 90 -3.52 18.39 2.32
CA LEU A 90 -2.36 17.68 1.77
C LEU A 90 -1.49 17.15 2.89
N THR A 91 -1.30 15.83 2.91
CA THR A 91 -0.55 15.14 3.95
C THR A 91 0.43 14.15 3.33
N GLY A 92 1.66 14.14 3.84
CA GLY A 92 2.64 13.09 3.56
C GLY A 92 2.58 12.02 4.64
N MET A 93 2.76 10.77 4.25
CA MET A 93 2.74 9.65 5.16
C MET A 93 3.85 8.67 4.81
N MET A 94 4.75 8.42 5.75
CA MET A 94 5.76 7.37 5.65
C MET A 94 5.30 6.18 6.46
N ILE A 95 5.32 4.99 5.87
CA ILE A 95 4.99 3.75 6.58
C ILE A 95 6.07 2.71 6.38
N ARG A 96 6.18 1.81 7.35
CA ARG A 96 6.81 0.51 7.21
C ARG A 96 5.82 -0.52 7.69
N SER A 97 5.61 -1.56 6.90
CA SER A 97 4.62 -2.60 7.16
C SER A 97 5.23 -3.98 7.04
N ARG A 98 4.72 -4.91 7.84
CA ARG A 98 5.08 -6.32 7.79
C ARG A 98 3.86 -7.12 7.36
N MET A 99 4.02 -7.91 6.30
CA MET A 99 2.96 -8.76 5.79
C MET A 99 3.09 -10.15 6.40
N ARG A 100 1.96 -10.74 6.80
CA ARG A 100 1.91 -12.03 7.49
C ARG A 100 0.93 -12.97 6.80
N ASP A 101 1.18 -14.29 6.94
CA ASP A 101 0.22 -15.29 6.49
C ASP A 101 -0.85 -15.56 7.56
N VAL A 102 -1.76 -16.51 7.29
CA VAL A 102 -2.89 -16.80 8.19
C VAL A 102 -2.43 -17.33 9.55
N SER A 103 -1.24 -17.95 9.63
CA SER A 103 -0.68 -18.42 10.89
C SER A 103 0.07 -17.34 11.66
N GLY A 104 0.20 -16.14 11.08
CA GLY A 104 0.94 -15.03 11.67
C GLY A 104 2.42 -15.03 11.31
N ARG A 105 2.87 -15.92 10.42
CA ARG A 105 4.28 -15.97 10.01
C ARG A 105 4.61 -14.74 9.15
N PRO A 106 5.73 -14.04 9.43
CA PRO A 106 6.17 -12.92 8.60
C PRO A 106 6.53 -13.40 7.19
N LEU A 107 6.05 -12.67 6.19
CA LEU A 107 6.32 -12.95 4.78
C LEU A 107 7.34 -11.97 4.21
N TYR A 108 7.09 -10.68 4.34
CA TYR A 108 8.02 -9.63 3.91
C TYR A 108 7.66 -8.32 4.58
N GLU A 109 8.60 -7.37 4.53
CA GLU A 109 8.39 -5.99 4.98
C GLU A 109 8.66 -5.04 3.82
N PHE A 110 7.97 -3.91 3.81
CA PHE A 110 8.24 -2.86 2.85
C PHE A 110 8.05 -1.49 3.47
N GLN A 111 8.59 -0.48 2.79
CA GLN A 111 8.42 0.92 3.14
C GLN A 111 7.76 1.66 1.99
N GLY A 112 6.95 2.66 2.31
CA GLY A 112 6.31 3.50 1.34
C GLY A 112 6.13 4.90 1.84
N PHE A 113 6.26 5.86 0.93
CA PHE A 113 5.92 7.25 1.16
C PHE A 113 4.70 7.59 0.31
N TYR A 114 3.66 8.10 0.97
CA TYR A 114 2.37 8.36 0.34
C TYR A 114 2.05 9.83 0.41
N SER A 115 1.63 10.41 -0.71
CA SER A 115 1.00 11.74 -0.74
C SER A 115 -0.50 11.56 -0.73
N LEU A 116 -1.15 12.05 0.32
CA LEU A 116 -2.59 11.89 0.52
C LEU A 116 -3.29 13.24 0.35
N ALA A 117 -4.40 13.23 -0.37
CA ALA A 117 -5.33 14.36 -0.42
C ALA A 117 -6.50 14.08 0.50
N ARG A 118 -6.91 15.08 1.27
CA ARG A 118 -8.17 15.02 2.01
C ARG A 118 -9.29 15.45 1.07
N THR A 119 -10.23 14.56 0.83
CA THR A 119 -11.41 14.79 0.00
C THR A 119 -12.67 14.71 0.85
N ASP A 120 -13.82 15.05 0.31
CA ASP A 120 -15.10 14.90 1.00
C ASP A 120 -15.40 13.44 1.36
N ALA A 121 -14.80 12.51 0.62
CA ALA A 121 -14.93 11.06 0.87
C ALA A 121 -13.83 10.50 1.79
N GLY A 122 -12.97 11.36 2.35
CA GLY A 122 -11.83 10.98 3.20
C GLY A 122 -10.50 11.12 2.48
N CYS A 123 -9.44 10.59 3.08
CA CYS A 123 -8.11 10.63 2.47
C CYS A 123 -8.04 9.71 1.26
N ARG A 124 -7.33 10.18 0.23
CA ARG A 124 -7.09 9.41 -1.01
C ARG A 124 -5.65 9.58 -1.45
N ILE A 125 -5.09 8.56 -2.07
CA ILE A 125 -3.70 8.55 -2.53
C ILE A 125 -3.58 9.32 -3.83
N MET A 126 -2.63 10.26 -3.89
CA MET A 126 -2.24 10.97 -5.11
C MET A 126 -0.92 10.45 -5.68
N ALA A 127 -0.03 9.98 -4.82
CA ALA A 127 1.29 9.49 -5.22
C ALA A 127 1.83 8.52 -4.18
N ILE A 128 2.59 7.53 -4.66
CA ILE A 128 3.30 6.56 -3.80
C ILE A 128 4.71 6.40 -4.34
N SER A 129 5.70 6.40 -3.42
CA SER A 129 7.04 5.90 -3.68
C SER A 129 7.27 4.72 -2.73
N HIS A 130 7.58 3.53 -3.27
CA HIS A 130 7.66 2.34 -2.43
C HIS A 130 8.66 1.32 -2.95
N ASN A 131 9.06 0.42 -2.05
CA ASN A 131 9.89 -0.73 -2.37
C ASN A 131 9.13 -2.06 -2.21
N GLN A 132 7.81 -2.03 -2.26
CA GLN A 132 6.97 -3.22 -2.02
C GLN A 132 7.20 -4.31 -3.07
N ILE A 133 7.24 -3.93 -4.35
CA ILE A 133 7.33 -4.90 -5.45
C ILE A 133 8.60 -5.76 -5.35
N PRO A 134 9.82 -5.18 -5.20
CA PRO A 134 11.01 -6.03 -5.07
C PRO A 134 10.98 -6.94 -3.83
N ARG A 135 10.42 -6.47 -2.72
CA ARG A 135 10.29 -7.27 -1.51
C ARG A 135 9.30 -8.41 -1.68
N LEU A 136 8.17 -8.13 -2.31
CA LEU A 136 7.14 -9.11 -2.60
C LEU A 136 7.67 -10.17 -3.59
N LEU A 137 8.36 -9.75 -4.65
CA LEU A 137 8.95 -10.66 -5.63
C LEU A 137 10.01 -11.57 -4.99
N ALA A 138 10.83 -11.01 -4.11
CA ALA A 138 11.83 -11.81 -3.39
C ALA A 138 11.16 -12.89 -2.54
N CYS A 139 10.05 -12.56 -1.87
CA CYS A 139 9.28 -13.53 -1.10
C CYS A 139 8.65 -14.61 -2.00
N ALA A 140 8.04 -14.19 -3.10
CA ALA A 140 7.38 -15.11 -4.03
C ALA A 140 8.35 -16.04 -4.74
N SER A 141 9.64 -15.65 -4.85
CA SER A 141 10.68 -16.44 -5.52
C SER A 141 11.37 -17.41 -4.57
N GLN A 142 11.10 -17.35 -3.27
CA GLN A 142 11.73 -18.27 -2.32
C GLN A 142 11.20 -19.69 -2.55
N PRO A 143 12.09 -20.70 -2.61
CA PRO A 143 11.63 -22.07 -2.71
C PRO A 143 10.85 -22.45 -1.46
N SER A 144 9.78 -23.23 -1.64
CA SER A 144 9.03 -23.80 -0.53
C SER A 144 10.00 -24.68 0.30
N ILE A 145 10.07 -24.40 1.61
CA ILE A 145 10.84 -25.27 2.50
C ILE A 145 10.08 -26.58 2.63
N PRO A 146 10.67 -27.73 2.23
CA PRO A 146 9.97 -28.99 2.40
C PRO A 146 9.70 -29.22 3.87
N ILE A 147 8.47 -29.55 4.20
CA ILE A 147 8.12 -29.99 5.55
C ILE A 147 8.65 -31.40 5.68
N SER A 148 9.72 -31.55 6.42
CA SER A 148 10.28 -32.85 6.72
C SER A 148 9.65 -33.44 7.96
#